data_ddfb09a16095d5aeb9fda7c6a96d7265
#
_entry.id   ddfb09a16095d5aeb9fda7c6a96d7265
#
_cell.length_a   1.000
_cell.length_b   1.000
_cell.length_c   1.000
_cell.angle_alpha   90.00
_cell.angle_beta   90.00
_cell.angle_gamma   90.00
#
_symmetry.space_group_name_H-M   'P 1'
#
loop_
_entity.id
_entity.type
_entity.pdbx_description
1 polymer ?
#
loop_
_entity_poly.entity_id
_entity_poly.type
_entity_poly.pdbx_seq_one_letter_code
_entity_poly.pdbx_strand_id
1 'polypeptide(L)'
;KTQSDCEVILALYENEGPSFVQKLNGIFSFAIFDENKNEFYIARDHMGIIPLYMGWDSFGTFYVASELKALEGVCSKIELFPPGHYFQSKDSKPQAWYMPNWKEFDNVKNNFTSVEELHDALSNAVHRQLMSDVPYGVLLSGGLDSSITSALAKKFAAHRVESNDKKAAWWPQLHSFSVGLDGSPDLKAAQEVAKHIG
;
A
#
# COMPACT_ATOMS: atom_id res chain seq x y z
N LYS A 1 -17.20 -8.03 16.33
CA LYS A 1 -16.54 -6.78 15.90
C LYS A 1 -15.18 -6.68 16.56
N THR A 2 -14.15 -6.62 15.78
CA THR A 2 -12.77 -6.42 16.21
C THR A 2 -12.36 -4.95 15.94
N GLN A 3 -11.11 -4.60 16.24
CA GLN A 3 -10.52 -3.32 15.82
C GLN A 3 -9.55 -3.49 14.66
N SER A 4 -9.55 -4.68 14.03
CA SER A 4 -8.71 -4.96 12.87
C SER A 4 -9.29 -4.30 11.61
N ASP A 5 -8.44 -3.66 10.83
CA ASP A 5 -8.74 -3.14 9.51
C ASP A 5 -9.14 -4.25 8.51
N CYS A 6 -8.66 -5.47 8.73
CA CYS A 6 -9.03 -6.62 7.91
C CYS A 6 -10.52 -7.00 8.00
N GLU A 7 -11.23 -6.64 9.08
CA GLU A 7 -12.66 -6.96 9.27
C GLU A 7 -13.53 -6.31 8.16
N VAL A 8 -13.13 -5.14 7.67
CA VAL A 8 -13.86 -4.43 6.62
C VAL A 8 -13.91 -5.21 5.30
N ILE A 9 -12.88 -6.02 5.01
CA ILE A 9 -12.80 -6.83 3.80
C ILE A 9 -13.95 -7.83 3.73
N LEU A 10 -14.16 -8.58 4.82
CA LEU A 10 -15.24 -9.57 4.89
C LEU A 10 -16.61 -8.91 4.86
N ALA A 11 -16.80 -7.84 5.64
CA ALA A 11 -18.07 -7.12 5.69
C ALA A 11 -18.46 -6.53 4.31
N LEU A 12 -17.50 -6.00 3.57
CA LEU A 12 -17.74 -5.48 2.23
C LEU A 12 -17.99 -6.63 1.22
N TYR A 13 -17.24 -7.71 1.30
CA TYR A 13 -17.45 -8.87 0.43
C TYR A 13 -18.85 -9.47 0.60
N GLU A 14 -19.32 -9.63 1.84
CA GLU A 14 -20.66 -10.15 2.14
C GLU A 14 -21.78 -9.23 1.61
N ASN A 15 -21.62 -7.92 1.74
CA ASN A 15 -22.67 -6.95 1.37
C ASN A 15 -22.69 -6.59 -0.12
N GLU A 16 -21.54 -6.56 -0.79
CA GLU A 16 -21.39 -5.98 -2.13
C GLU A 16 -20.86 -6.98 -3.17
N GLY A 17 -20.41 -8.14 -2.73
CA GLY A 17 -19.79 -9.12 -3.59
C GLY A 17 -18.46 -8.64 -4.18
N PRO A 18 -17.98 -9.24 -5.28
CA PRO A 18 -16.62 -9.05 -5.79
C PRO A 18 -16.21 -7.62 -6.15
N SER A 19 -17.16 -6.73 -6.40
CA SER A 19 -16.90 -5.32 -6.76
C SER A 19 -16.39 -4.47 -5.59
N PHE A 20 -16.49 -4.97 -4.36
CA PHE A 20 -16.09 -4.24 -3.15
C PHE A 20 -14.64 -3.77 -3.16
N VAL A 21 -13.75 -4.49 -3.86
CA VAL A 21 -12.31 -4.19 -3.91
C VAL A 21 -12.01 -2.77 -4.39
N GLN A 22 -12.87 -2.19 -5.22
CA GLN A 22 -12.76 -0.80 -5.70
C GLN A 22 -12.94 0.25 -4.59
N LYS A 23 -13.53 -0.13 -3.46
CA LYS A 23 -13.72 0.75 -2.29
C LYS A 23 -12.58 0.68 -1.29
N LEU A 24 -11.69 -0.30 -1.43
CA LEU A 24 -10.54 -0.42 -0.56
C LEU A 24 -9.49 0.63 -0.92
N ASN A 25 -9.03 1.36 0.09
CA ASN A 25 -7.94 2.32 -0.03
C ASN A 25 -6.86 1.97 0.99
N GLY A 26 -5.82 1.29 0.54
CA GLY A 26 -4.76 0.82 1.43
C GLY A 26 -3.75 -0.07 0.72
N ILE A 27 -2.87 -0.64 1.51
CA ILE A 27 -1.86 -1.61 1.11
C ILE A 27 -2.41 -3.00 1.48
N PHE A 28 -2.68 -3.82 0.49
CA PHE A 28 -3.26 -5.15 0.76
C PHE A 28 -2.91 -6.20 -0.27
N SER A 29 -2.82 -7.42 0.20
CA SER A 29 -3.05 -8.63 -0.58
C SER A 29 -3.77 -9.62 0.33
N PHE A 30 -4.84 -10.22 -0.16
CA PHE A 30 -5.65 -11.13 0.63
C PHE A 30 -6.28 -12.22 -0.23
N ALA A 31 -6.67 -13.31 0.44
CA ALA A 31 -7.50 -14.36 -0.10
C ALA A 31 -8.69 -14.59 0.83
N ILE A 32 -9.88 -14.68 0.25
CA ILE A 32 -11.12 -15.07 0.91
C ILE A 32 -11.52 -16.43 0.38
N PHE A 33 -11.93 -17.33 1.26
CA PHE A 33 -12.60 -18.57 0.88
C PHE A 33 -14.04 -18.52 1.41
N ASP A 34 -15.01 -18.61 0.50
CA ASP A 34 -16.44 -18.66 0.80
C ASP A 34 -16.88 -20.13 0.84
N GLU A 35 -16.99 -20.66 2.04
CA GLU A 35 -17.35 -22.09 2.27
C GLU A 35 -18.76 -22.40 1.74
N ASN A 36 -19.69 -21.45 1.80
CA ASN A 36 -21.07 -21.67 1.34
C ASN A 36 -21.16 -21.83 -0.17
N LYS A 37 -20.31 -21.13 -0.90
CA LYS A 37 -20.24 -21.19 -2.36
C LYS A 37 -19.16 -22.12 -2.87
N ASN A 38 -18.25 -22.56 -2.00
CA ASN A 38 -17.03 -23.26 -2.35
C ASN A 38 -16.20 -22.48 -3.40
N GLU A 39 -16.07 -21.19 -3.18
CA GLU A 39 -15.38 -20.26 -4.07
C GLU A 39 -14.28 -19.51 -3.35
N PHE A 40 -13.20 -19.19 -4.06
CA PHE A 40 -12.20 -18.23 -3.55
C PHE A 40 -12.29 -16.88 -4.26
N TYR A 41 -11.83 -15.85 -3.56
CA TYR A 41 -11.61 -14.51 -4.08
C TYR A 41 -10.25 -14.00 -3.58
N ILE A 42 -9.36 -13.64 -4.50
CA ILE A 42 -8.01 -13.15 -4.22
C ILE A 42 -7.88 -11.78 -4.81
N ALA A 43 -7.28 -10.83 -4.08
CA ALA A 43 -7.03 -9.51 -4.61
C ALA A 43 -5.72 -8.93 -4.09
N ARG A 44 -5.16 -8.01 -4.89
CA ARG A 44 -3.94 -7.28 -4.57
C ARG A 44 -4.13 -5.80 -4.87
N ASP A 45 -3.58 -4.95 -4.01
CA ASP A 45 -3.64 -3.50 -4.18
C ASP A 45 -3.05 -3.03 -5.53
N HIS A 46 -3.40 -1.82 -5.93
CA HIS A 46 -3.06 -1.29 -7.25
C HIS A 46 -1.57 -0.99 -7.45
N MET A 47 -0.81 -0.80 -6.37
CA MET A 47 0.65 -0.64 -6.42
C MET A 47 1.39 -1.97 -6.29
N GLY A 48 0.73 -2.99 -5.72
CA GLY A 48 1.34 -4.29 -5.45
C GLY A 48 2.43 -4.22 -4.39
N ILE A 49 2.23 -3.42 -3.34
CA ILE A 49 3.23 -3.20 -2.28
C ILE A 49 3.48 -4.51 -1.53
N ILE A 50 2.40 -5.22 -1.16
CA ILE A 50 2.54 -6.56 -0.60
C ILE A 50 2.82 -7.54 -1.75
N PRO A 51 3.90 -8.32 -1.70
CA PRO A 51 4.13 -9.37 -2.67
C PRO A 51 3.00 -10.39 -2.67
N LEU A 52 2.63 -10.88 -3.84
CA LEU A 52 1.69 -11.97 -3.99
C LEU A 52 2.06 -12.78 -5.23
N TYR A 53 2.19 -14.09 -5.06
CA TYR A 53 2.51 -15.03 -6.11
C TYR A 53 1.40 -16.05 -6.24
N MET A 54 1.19 -16.54 -7.44
CA MET A 54 0.29 -17.63 -7.76
C MET A 54 1.05 -18.76 -8.45
N GLY A 55 0.65 -19.99 -8.21
CA GLY A 55 1.33 -21.13 -8.78
C GLY A 55 0.43 -22.35 -8.95
N TRP A 56 0.89 -23.28 -9.76
CA TRP A 56 0.21 -24.54 -10.04
C TRP A 56 1.19 -25.70 -9.91
N ASP A 57 0.77 -26.75 -9.26
CA ASP A 57 1.53 -28.00 -9.22
C ASP A 57 1.36 -28.82 -10.54
N SER A 58 1.99 -29.96 -10.60
CA SER A 58 1.89 -30.88 -11.76
C SER A 58 0.51 -31.51 -11.94
N PHE A 59 -0.35 -31.42 -10.94
CA PHE A 59 -1.74 -31.93 -10.96
C PHE A 59 -2.76 -30.83 -11.27
N GLY A 60 -2.31 -29.58 -11.42
CA GLY A 60 -3.16 -28.42 -11.68
C GLY A 60 -3.76 -27.78 -10.42
N THR A 61 -3.33 -28.19 -9.23
CA THR A 61 -3.74 -27.56 -7.98
C THR A 61 -3.21 -26.13 -7.92
N PHE A 62 -4.08 -25.19 -7.58
CA PHE A 62 -3.75 -23.78 -7.50
C PHE A 62 -3.29 -23.40 -6.10
N TYR A 63 -2.21 -22.63 -6.03
CA TYR A 63 -1.60 -22.11 -4.81
C TYR A 63 -1.42 -20.61 -4.89
N VAL A 64 -1.52 -19.93 -3.76
CA VAL A 64 -1.22 -18.52 -3.62
C VAL A 64 -0.40 -18.27 -2.35
N ALA A 65 0.61 -17.41 -2.43
CA ALA A 65 1.45 -17.06 -1.29
C ALA A 65 2.04 -15.66 -1.45
N SER A 66 2.29 -15.00 -0.33
CA SER A 66 2.99 -13.70 -0.30
C SER A 66 4.50 -13.83 -0.51
N GLU A 67 5.06 -15.05 -0.37
CA GLU A 67 6.48 -15.28 -0.56
C GLU A 67 6.75 -16.40 -1.57
N LEU A 68 7.62 -16.12 -2.53
CA LEU A 68 7.99 -17.06 -3.60
C LEU A 68 8.49 -18.39 -3.05
N LYS A 69 9.29 -18.37 -1.99
CA LYS A 69 9.87 -19.58 -1.36
C LYS A 69 8.82 -20.58 -0.88
N ALA A 70 7.60 -20.12 -0.58
CA ALA A 70 6.52 -20.98 -0.16
C ALA A 70 5.95 -21.84 -1.31
N LEU A 71 6.17 -21.43 -2.55
CA LEU A 71 5.71 -22.12 -3.76
C LEU A 71 6.82 -22.95 -4.41
N GLU A 72 8.10 -22.66 -4.10
CA GLU A 72 9.23 -23.43 -4.59
C GLU A 72 9.17 -24.87 -4.11
N GLY A 73 9.42 -25.81 -5.01
CA GLY A 73 9.36 -27.26 -4.71
C GLY A 73 7.94 -27.85 -4.64
N VAL A 74 6.89 -27.01 -4.63
CA VAL A 74 5.50 -27.43 -4.68
C VAL A 74 4.90 -27.18 -6.07
N CYS A 75 5.12 -26.01 -6.62
CA CYS A 75 4.57 -25.59 -7.89
C CYS A 75 5.53 -25.85 -9.05
N SER A 76 5.01 -26.36 -10.15
CA SER A 76 5.74 -26.52 -11.41
C SER A 76 5.73 -25.24 -12.25
N LYS A 77 4.77 -24.34 -12.01
CA LYS A 77 4.64 -23.03 -12.63
C LYS A 77 4.31 -22.01 -11.55
N ILE A 78 5.07 -20.90 -11.54
CA ILE A 78 4.86 -19.81 -10.59
C ILE A 78 4.82 -18.49 -11.38
N GLU A 79 3.86 -17.62 -11.06
CA GLU A 79 3.70 -16.31 -11.65
C GLU A 79 3.49 -15.26 -10.56
N LEU A 80 3.91 -14.03 -10.83
CA LEU A 80 3.57 -12.89 -9.98
C LEU A 80 2.08 -12.55 -10.15
N PHE A 81 1.35 -12.45 -9.05
CA PHE A 81 -0.02 -11.95 -9.10
C PHE A 81 0.00 -10.46 -9.47
N PRO A 82 -0.69 -10.05 -10.56
CA PRO A 82 -0.57 -8.69 -11.05
C PRO A 82 -1.18 -7.65 -10.08
N PRO A 83 -0.53 -6.49 -9.87
CA PRO A 83 -1.09 -5.39 -9.10
C PRO A 83 -2.41 -4.88 -9.69
N GLY A 84 -3.33 -4.42 -8.84
CA GLY A 84 -4.61 -3.88 -9.28
C GLY A 84 -5.55 -4.92 -9.89
N HIS A 85 -5.37 -6.18 -9.55
CA HIS A 85 -6.21 -7.29 -10.05
C HIS A 85 -6.86 -8.05 -8.90
N TYR A 86 -7.95 -8.72 -9.25
CA TYR A 86 -8.55 -9.78 -8.44
C TYR A 86 -8.66 -11.08 -9.26
N PHE A 87 -8.83 -12.19 -8.57
CA PHE A 87 -9.03 -13.51 -9.19
C PHE A 87 -10.03 -14.31 -8.38
N GLN A 88 -11.01 -14.89 -9.05
CA GLN A 88 -12.03 -15.75 -8.46
C GLN A 88 -11.96 -17.16 -9.07
N SER A 89 -12.48 -18.16 -8.36
CA SER A 89 -12.52 -19.56 -8.81
C SER A 89 -13.19 -19.75 -10.17
N LYS A 90 -14.13 -18.89 -10.54
CA LYS A 90 -14.85 -18.96 -11.82
C LYS A 90 -14.12 -18.26 -12.98
N ASP A 91 -13.07 -17.51 -12.70
CA ASP A 91 -12.33 -16.79 -13.72
C ASP A 91 -11.25 -17.66 -14.34
N SER A 92 -10.94 -17.45 -15.61
CA SER A 92 -9.83 -18.14 -16.29
C SER A 92 -8.47 -17.50 -16.02
N LYS A 93 -8.47 -16.24 -15.60
CA LYS A 93 -7.27 -15.42 -15.31
C LYS A 93 -7.63 -14.24 -14.39
N PRO A 94 -6.64 -13.62 -13.74
CA PRO A 94 -6.85 -12.40 -12.97
C PRO A 94 -7.49 -11.30 -13.80
N GLN A 95 -8.44 -10.56 -13.18
CA GLN A 95 -9.19 -9.46 -13.76
C GLN A 95 -8.71 -8.13 -13.19
N ALA A 96 -8.51 -7.10 -14.03
CA ALA A 96 -8.14 -5.78 -13.56
C ALA A 96 -9.35 -5.10 -12.88
N TRP A 97 -9.15 -4.63 -11.65
CA TRP A 97 -10.12 -3.78 -10.94
C TRP A 97 -9.69 -2.31 -10.89
N TYR A 98 -8.40 -2.05 -11.12
CA TYR A 98 -7.84 -0.70 -11.14
C TYR A 98 -7.33 -0.34 -12.52
N MET A 99 -8.02 0.59 -13.18
CA MET A 99 -7.70 1.07 -14.53
C MET A 99 -7.72 2.61 -14.54
N PRO A 100 -6.66 3.27 -14.07
CA PRO A 100 -6.62 4.72 -14.00
C PRO A 100 -6.45 5.35 -15.39
N ASN A 101 -7.12 6.49 -15.61
CA ASN A 101 -7.05 7.21 -16.88
C ASN A 101 -5.63 7.63 -17.27
N TRP A 102 -4.77 7.92 -16.29
CA TRP A 102 -3.38 8.34 -16.53
C TRP A 102 -2.49 7.24 -17.12
N LYS A 103 -2.94 5.99 -17.14
CA LYS A 103 -2.22 4.89 -17.75
C LYS A 103 -2.05 5.08 -19.28
N GLU A 104 -2.99 5.78 -19.89
CA GLU A 104 -2.95 6.17 -21.30
C GLU A 104 -2.55 7.64 -21.39
N PHE A 105 -1.38 7.93 -21.96
CA PHE A 105 -0.83 9.29 -22.07
C PHE A 105 -1.80 10.26 -22.77
N ASP A 106 -2.49 9.82 -23.79
CA ASP A 106 -3.44 10.65 -24.55
C ASP A 106 -4.60 11.17 -23.69
N ASN A 107 -4.97 10.45 -22.64
CA ASN A 107 -6.04 10.87 -21.71
C ASN A 107 -5.60 12.01 -20.77
N VAL A 108 -4.29 12.20 -20.59
CA VAL A 108 -3.76 13.14 -19.59
C VAL A 108 -2.80 14.19 -20.13
N LYS A 109 -2.40 14.09 -21.40
CA LYS A 109 -1.42 14.99 -22.04
C LYS A 109 -1.76 16.49 -21.97
N ASN A 110 -3.05 16.81 -21.81
CA ASN A 110 -3.54 18.18 -21.70
C ASN A 110 -4.00 18.55 -20.27
N ASN A 111 -3.78 17.66 -19.29
CA ASN A 111 -4.10 17.98 -17.90
C ASN A 111 -3.07 18.96 -17.37
N PHE A 112 -3.57 20.01 -16.71
CA PHE A 112 -2.75 20.96 -15.98
C PHE A 112 -3.09 20.81 -14.50
N THR A 113 -2.07 20.94 -13.66
CA THR A 113 -2.25 20.99 -12.21
C THR A 113 -1.45 22.17 -11.66
N SER A 114 -1.93 22.80 -10.61
CA SER A 114 -1.18 23.81 -9.89
C SER A 114 -0.22 23.17 -8.88
N VAL A 115 0.74 23.95 -8.39
CA VAL A 115 1.64 23.51 -7.32
C VAL A 115 0.86 23.26 -6.04
N GLU A 116 -0.17 24.04 -5.77
CA GLU A 116 -1.06 23.92 -4.62
C GLU A 116 -1.84 22.59 -4.67
N GLU A 117 -2.43 22.25 -5.81
CA GLU A 117 -3.13 20.96 -5.99
C GLU A 117 -2.19 19.77 -5.80
N LEU A 118 -0.97 19.86 -6.33
CA LEU A 118 0.04 18.82 -6.15
C LEU A 118 0.46 18.69 -4.67
N HIS A 119 0.69 19.83 -3.99
CA HIS A 119 0.99 19.87 -2.56
C HIS A 119 -0.11 19.21 -1.74
N ASP A 120 -1.37 19.56 -2.01
CA ASP A 120 -2.51 19.03 -1.27
C ASP A 120 -2.71 17.54 -1.53
N ALA A 121 -2.56 17.09 -2.78
CA ALA A 121 -2.63 15.69 -3.13
C ALA A 121 -1.55 14.86 -2.41
N LEU A 122 -0.30 15.33 -2.42
CA LEU A 122 0.81 14.67 -1.74
C LEU A 122 0.64 14.69 -0.22
N SER A 123 0.25 15.84 0.33
CA SER A 123 -0.03 16.01 1.76
C SER A 123 -1.10 15.03 2.25
N ASN A 124 -2.21 14.91 1.51
CA ASN A 124 -3.28 13.98 1.81
C ASN A 124 -2.84 12.51 1.65
N ALA A 125 -1.99 12.21 0.67
CA ALA A 125 -1.46 10.86 0.48
C ALA A 125 -0.56 10.43 1.65
N VAL A 126 0.33 11.32 2.11
CA VAL A 126 1.17 11.06 3.30
C VAL A 126 0.29 10.95 4.54
N HIS A 127 -0.60 11.90 4.79
CA HIS A 127 -1.46 11.91 5.97
C HIS A 127 -2.23 10.61 6.16
N ARG A 128 -2.88 10.09 5.12
CA ARG A 128 -3.64 8.83 5.19
C ARG A 128 -2.78 7.61 5.55
N GLN A 129 -1.49 7.63 5.27
CA GLN A 129 -0.58 6.52 5.55
C GLN A 129 0.04 6.55 6.96
N LEU A 130 -0.25 7.61 7.74
CA LEU A 130 0.25 7.75 9.11
C LEU A 130 -0.65 7.09 10.17
N MET A 131 -1.70 6.42 9.77
CA MET A 131 -2.55 5.64 10.67
C MET A 131 -1.74 4.47 11.24
N SER A 132 -1.47 4.50 12.56
CA SER A 132 -0.65 3.48 13.22
C SER A 132 -0.96 3.43 14.72
N ASP A 133 -0.98 2.24 15.27
CA ASP A 133 -1.09 1.95 16.71
C ASP A 133 0.28 1.66 17.36
N VAL A 134 1.35 1.77 16.58
CA VAL A 134 2.75 1.61 17.03
C VAL A 134 3.59 2.83 16.61
N PRO A 135 4.75 3.07 17.26
CA PRO A 135 5.68 4.08 16.82
C PRO A 135 6.14 3.83 15.38
N TYR A 136 6.23 4.88 14.60
CA TYR A 136 6.77 4.83 13.25
C TYR A 136 7.88 5.87 13.06
N GLY A 137 8.69 5.68 12.04
CA GLY A 137 9.72 6.61 11.64
C GLY A 137 9.76 6.78 10.13
N VAL A 138 10.62 7.69 9.67
CA VAL A 138 10.82 7.96 8.25
C VAL A 138 12.24 7.63 7.85
N LEU A 139 12.40 7.11 6.64
CA LEU A 139 13.71 6.94 6.01
C LEU A 139 14.06 8.26 5.31
N LEU A 140 15.16 8.88 5.72
CA LEU A 140 15.59 10.18 5.23
C LEU A 140 16.95 10.07 4.54
N SER A 141 16.95 10.14 3.21
CA SER A 141 18.16 10.11 2.40
C SER A 141 18.80 11.47 2.16
N GLY A 142 18.09 12.55 2.44
CA GLY A 142 18.52 13.92 2.12
C GLY A 142 18.17 14.36 0.70
N GLY A 143 17.61 13.49 -0.13
CA GLY A 143 17.04 13.83 -1.45
C GLY A 143 15.71 14.56 -1.33
N LEU A 144 15.24 15.14 -2.44
CA LEU A 144 14.01 15.94 -2.49
C LEU A 144 12.79 15.17 -1.96
N ASP A 145 12.55 13.97 -2.50
CA ASP A 145 11.34 13.19 -2.20
C ASP A 145 11.26 12.79 -0.73
N SER A 146 12.37 12.24 -0.19
CA SER A 146 12.43 11.84 1.22
C SER A 146 12.33 13.04 2.17
N SER A 147 12.84 14.19 1.78
CA SER A 147 12.78 15.44 2.57
C SER A 147 11.35 15.97 2.64
N ILE A 148 10.65 16.04 1.51
CA ILE A 148 9.25 16.48 1.46
C ILE A 148 8.35 15.51 2.23
N THR A 149 8.51 14.20 2.01
CA THR A 149 7.72 13.18 2.71
C THR A 149 7.94 13.24 4.21
N SER A 150 9.19 13.43 4.67
CA SER A 150 9.51 13.56 6.09
C SER A 150 8.93 14.83 6.71
N ALA A 151 8.98 15.96 5.99
CA ALA A 151 8.40 17.23 6.45
C ALA A 151 6.86 17.11 6.58
N LEU A 152 6.19 16.48 5.61
CA LEU A 152 4.75 16.22 5.68
C LEU A 152 4.41 15.26 6.82
N ALA A 153 5.17 14.17 6.99
CA ALA A 153 4.98 13.25 8.10
C ALA A 153 5.12 13.96 9.46
N LYS A 154 6.13 14.83 9.62
CA LYS A 154 6.32 15.64 10.82
C LYS A 154 5.13 16.57 11.09
N LYS A 155 4.58 17.20 10.04
CA LYS A 155 3.42 18.11 10.16
C LYS A 155 2.23 17.40 10.83
N PHE A 156 2.01 16.11 10.53
CA PHE A 156 0.87 15.34 11.02
C PHE A 156 1.16 14.45 12.23
N ALA A 157 2.43 14.21 12.56
CA ALA A 157 2.84 13.23 13.59
C ALA A 157 2.28 13.52 15.00
N ALA A 158 1.82 14.74 15.27
CA ALA A 158 1.29 15.11 16.58
C ALA A 158 -0.12 14.57 16.88
N HIS A 159 -0.86 14.16 15.86
CA HIS A 159 -2.26 13.77 15.98
C HIS A 159 -2.55 12.42 15.34
N ARG A 160 -3.65 11.81 15.72
CA ARG A 160 -4.09 10.50 15.25
C ARG A 160 -5.01 10.65 14.05
N VAL A 161 -4.59 10.10 12.90
CA VAL A 161 -5.34 10.12 11.64
C VAL A 161 -6.72 9.48 11.78
N GLU A 162 -6.80 8.34 12.46
CA GLU A 162 -8.06 7.59 12.67
C GLU A 162 -9.08 8.32 13.55
N SER A 163 -8.67 9.39 14.22
CA SER A 163 -9.56 10.26 15.00
C SER A 163 -9.90 11.57 14.28
N ASN A 164 -9.60 11.68 12.97
CA ASN A 164 -9.67 12.91 12.19
C ASN A 164 -8.88 14.06 12.89
N ASP A 165 -7.67 13.74 13.36
CA ASP A 165 -6.74 14.64 14.03
C ASP A 165 -7.27 15.30 15.32
N LYS A 166 -8.33 14.75 15.92
CA LYS A 166 -8.92 15.29 17.16
C LYS A 166 -8.22 14.79 18.42
N LYS A 167 -7.45 13.71 18.34
CA LYS A 167 -6.72 13.13 19.46
C LYS A 167 -5.23 13.22 19.22
N ALA A 168 -4.46 13.48 20.29
CA ALA A 168 -3.01 13.42 20.25
C ALA A 168 -2.53 12.03 19.83
N ALA A 169 -1.44 12.00 19.07
CA ALA A 169 -0.77 10.75 18.72
C ALA A 169 -0.26 10.04 20.00
N TRP A 170 -0.23 8.73 19.96
CA TRP A 170 0.33 7.92 21.06
C TRP A 170 1.85 8.11 21.15
N TRP A 171 2.48 8.40 20.01
CA TRP A 171 3.92 8.60 19.84
C TRP A 171 4.15 9.85 18.99
N PRO A 172 4.03 11.07 19.59
CA PRO A 172 4.07 12.32 18.82
C PRO A 172 5.47 12.67 18.29
N GLN A 173 6.51 11.99 18.81
CA GLN A 173 7.87 12.22 18.36
C GLN A 173 8.16 11.40 17.09
N LEU A 174 8.44 12.07 15.98
CA LEU A 174 8.87 11.42 14.75
C LEU A 174 10.37 11.17 14.79
N HIS A 175 10.79 9.96 14.43
CA HIS A 175 12.18 9.57 14.29
C HIS A 175 12.54 9.44 12.81
N SER A 176 13.69 9.98 12.43
CA SER A 176 14.25 9.79 11.10
C SER A 176 15.47 8.88 11.13
N PHE A 177 15.62 8.06 10.10
CA PHE A 177 16.72 7.10 9.97
C PHE A 177 17.42 7.34 8.63
N SER A 178 18.77 7.35 8.68
CA SER A 178 19.61 7.48 7.49
C SER A 178 20.73 6.44 7.55
N VAL A 179 21.07 5.87 6.41
CA VAL A 179 22.17 4.91 6.26
C VAL A 179 23.07 5.40 5.15
N GLY A 180 24.38 5.34 5.37
CA GLY A 180 25.38 5.71 4.39
C GLY A 180 26.79 5.56 4.93
N LEU A 181 27.79 5.73 4.05
CA LEU A 181 29.20 5.77 4.46
C LEU A 181 29.48 7.06 5.23
N ASP A 182 30.41 6.96 6.18
CA ASP A 182 30.83 8.14 6.95
C ASP A 182 31.33 9.25 6.01
N GLY A 183 30.86 10.48 6.28
CA GLY A 183 31.20 11.67 5.48
C GLY A 183 30.48 11.77 4.13
N SER A 184 29.55 10.87 3.78
CA SER A 184 28.82 10.94 2.52
C SER A 184 28.02 12.24 2.40
N PRO A 185 27.88 12.81 1.19
CA PRO A 185 27.03 13.99 0.96
C PRO A 185 25.58 13.78 1.38
N ASP A 186 25.04 12.59 1.14
CA ASP A 186 23.65 12.26 1.45
C ASP A 186 23.37 12.28 2.95
N LEU A 187 24.27 11.72 3.77
CA LEU A 187 24.13 11.80 5.23
C LEU A 187 24.20 13.21 5.76
N LYS A 188 25.04 14.08 5.16
CA LYS A 188 25.10 15.50 5.52
C LYS A 188 23.80 16.20 5.16
N ALA A 189 23.28 15.98 3.95
CA ALA A 189 21.99 16.52 3.51
C ALA A 189 20.84 16.03 4.41
N ALA A 190 20.80 14.74 4.74
CA ALA A 190 19.81 14.19 5.65
C ALA A 190 19.86 14.85 7.05
N GLN A 191 21.05 15.09 7.58
CA GLN A 191 21.22 15.79 8.85
C GLN A 191 20.71 17.23 8.81
N GLU A 192 20.98 17.95 7.71
CA GLU A 192 20.48 19.34 7.54
C GLU A 192 18.96 19.36 7.46
N VAL A 193 18.34 18.43 6.70
CA VAL A 193 16.88 18.29 6.64
C VAL A 193 16.32 17.95 8.02
N ALA A 194 16.87 16.97 8.72
CA ALA A 194 16.42 16.59 10.06
C ALA A 194 16.45 17.77 11.04
N LYS A 195 17.52 18.58 11.02
CA LYS A 195 17.60 19.78 11.85
C LYS A 195 16.55 20.83 11.47
N HIS A 196 16.24 20.96 10.18
CA HIS A 196 15.28 21.95 9.69
C HIS A 196 13.84 21.61 10.05
N ILE A 197 13.47 20.33 9.98
CA ILE A 197 12.10 19.88 10.29
C ILE A 197 11.85 19.61 11.79
N GLY A 198 12.89 19.57 12.63
CA GLY A 198 12.80 19.42 14.10
C GLY A 198 12.56 17.99 14.54
#